data_9f2cc25e81d08e43f4d6f1fc3bea9c8b
#
_entry.id   9f2cc25e81d08e43f4d6f1fc3bea9c8b
#
_cell.length_a   1.000
_cell.length_b   1.000
_cell.length_c   1.000
_cell.angle_alpha   90.00
_cell.angle_beta   90.00
_cell.angle_gamma   90.00
#
_symmetry.space_group_name_H-M   'P 1'
#
loop_
_entity.id
_entity.type
_entity.pdbx_description
1 polymer ?
#
loop_
_entity_poly.entity_id
_entity_poly.type
_entity_poly.pdbx_seq_one_letter_code
_entity_poly.pdbx_strand_id
1 'polypeptide(L)'
;MDRQSLLAFLLIGIIIVFYPWYMSLVSPVDVSTSDEYVVEQKASFDVEETPKRQKTQSIGNNNSSPLQTINVKTNLYDLTISNKSGGSLMSYSLYSFSDHSDKLVNLIDELNSNNLLLSFISVDGDKVSLNHNWSPLSSSRTISVDKGQKSLTYSTRYQGQTIEKKLTFYPDSYNIDIEVLFNQPSKFISRNQYNLGWSGGLPPTEKNISNDYQFFEGFASLGGEHMGAKPKKGKLTEESQKGSTLWSAIKTKYFISAIVPNDPGIAARVESELVDKRPVYNTEITQSTSSSNSFTLYLGPLDYDNLKAFDVDLESNVDLGWALFRPIGQLISWMLTKMYAIIPNYGVVVILFAFLIKLLLNPLTVKTFESTRKMQALAPEINKIKEKYKNDPQKMSRAQMELYKSSGANPMGGCLPMLIQMPILVSVFSIFRSKIEFRGAPFFGWIDDLSVPDTLTELGGFPINILPVLMGSTMFIQQKMMAAPNADANQKTMMYVMNAFFLFLFYSFPSGLNLYYFVFNLLSIIQQKYMIPNPVEAGSVVPLKK
;
A
#
# COMPACT_ATOMS: atom_id res chain seq x y z
N MET A 1 19.70 -35.23 10.83
CA MET A 1 19.60 -34.01 10.03
C MET A 1 20.53 -32.99 10.64
N ASP A 2 21.39 -32.42 9.82
CA ASP A 2 22.37 -31.42 10.25
C ASP A 2 21.64 -30.10 10.61
N ARG A 3 22.08 -29.38 11.66
CA ARG A 3 21.46 -28.11 12.09
C ARG A 3 21.33 -27.09 10.95
N GLN A 4 22.24 -27.12 9.99
CA GLN A 4 22.21 -26.26 8.80
C GLN A 4 21.13 -26.70 7.83
N SER A 5 20.91 -28.00 7.65
CA SER A 5 19.78 -28.52 6.89
C SER A 5 18.45 -28.20 7.59
N LEU A 6 18.42 -28.21 8.92
CA LEU A 6 17.22 -27.86 9.70
C LEU A 6 16.93 -26.36 9.61
N LEU A 7 17.93 -25.48 9.64
CA LEU A 7 17.80 -24.04 9.40
C LEU A 7 17.39 -23.74 7.94
N ALA A 8 17.92 -24.47 6.98
CA ALA A 8 17.51 -24.33 5.58
C ALA A 8 16.07 -24.81 5.36
N PHE A 9 15.69 -25.95 5.98
CA PHE A 9 14.29 -26.42 5.98
C PHE A 9 13.36 -25.46 6.74
N LEU A 10 13.82 -24.85 7.82
CA LEU A 10 13.05 -23.86 8.58
C LEU A 10 12.89 -22.56 7.76
N LEU A 11 13.92 -22.10 7.05
CA LEU A 11 13.84 -20.96 6.12
C LEU A 11 12.95 -21.28 4.92
N ILE A 12 13.09 -22.47 4.33
CA ILE A 12 12.20 -22.95 3.25
C ILE A 12 10.79 -23.13 3.80
N GLY A 13 10.62 -23.65 5.01
CA GLY A 13 9.35 -23.78 5.71
C GLY A 13 8.71 -22.41 5.98
N ILE A 14 9.48 -21.43 6.41
CA ILE A 14 9.03 -20.05 6.57
C ILE A 14 8.61 -19.49 5.20
N ILE A 15 9.40 -19.67 4.17
CA ILE A 15 9.04 -19.24 2.81
C ILE A 15 7.76 -19.94 2.34
N ILE A 16 7.61 -21.26 2.56
CA ILE A 16 6.42 -22.03 2.18
C ILE A 16 5.21 -21.63 3.02
N VAL A 17 5.35 -21.38 4.32
CA VAL A 17 4.26 -20.96 5.21
C VAL A 17 3.85 -19.50 4.92
N PHE A 18 4.80 -18.63 4.60
CA PHE A 18 4.50 -17.26 4.21
C PHE A 18 4.20 -17.10 2.72
N TYR A 19 4.49 -18.11 1.88
CA TYR A 19 4.17 -18.10 0.47
C TYR A 19 2.66 -18.03 0.18
N PRO A 20 1.76 -18.78 0.85
CA PRO A 20 0.32 -18.59 0.68
C PRO A 20 -0.16 -17.20 1.14
N TRP A 21 0.43 -16.69 2.22
CA TRP A 21 0.17 -15.33 2.68
C TRP A 21 0.74 -14.28 1.69
N TYR A 22 1.94 -14.48 1.17
CA TYR A 22 2.51 -13.67 0.09
C TYR A 22 1.69 -13.79 -1.20
N MET A 23 1.25 -15.00 -1.56
CA MET A 23 0.38 -15.22 -2.73
C MET A 23 -1.03 -14.67 -2.51
N SER A 24 -1.55 -14.63 -1.29
CA SER A 24 -2.79 -13.90 -0.98
C SER A 24 -2.63 -12.38 -1.11
N LEU A 25 -1.39 -11.88 -1.04
CA LEU A 25 -1.04 -10.48 -1.32
C LEU A 25 -0.75 -10.22 -2.81
N VAL A 26 -0.40 -11.25 -3.58
CA VAL A 26 0.12 -11.11 -4.97
C VAL A 26 -0.78 -11.80 -6.01
N SER A 27 -1.65 -12.74 -5.63
CA SER A 27 -2.52 -13.47 -6.56
C SER A 27 -4.00 -13.26 -6.27
N PRO A 28 -4.85 -13.17 -7.28
CA PRO A 28 -6.29 -13.21 -7.06
C PRO A 28 -6.69 -14.58 -6.49
N VAL A 29 -7.52 -14.57 -5.46
CA VAL A 29 -8.02 -15.75 -4.78
C VAL A 29 -8.85 -16.60 -5.75
N ASP A 30 -8.27 -17.70 -6.23
CA ASP A 30 -9.05 -18.83 -6.74
C ASP A 30 -9.61 -19.59 -5.52
N VAL A 31 -10.90 -19.43 -5.30
CA VAL A 31 -11.63 -20.19 -4.30
C VAL A 31 -12.06 -21.51 -4.91
N SER A 32 -11.36 -22.58 -4.58
CA SER A 32 -11.95 -23.93 -4.64
C SER A 32 -11.57 -24.74 -3.41
N THR A 33 -12.64 -25.30 -2.83
CA THR A 33 -12.76 -26.43 -1.90
C THR A 33 -12.52 -26.21 -0.41
N SER A 34 -13.65 -26.27 0.27
CA SER A 34 -14.02 -26.99 1.49
C SER A 34 -12.90 -27.62 2.34
N ASP A 35 -12.81 -27.24 3.60
CA ASP A 35 -12.87 -28.23 4.66
C ASP A 35 -13.33 -27.61 5.98
N GLU A 36 -14.20 -28.36 6.60
CA GLU A 36 -14.87 -28.26 7.86
C GLU A 36 -13.87 -28.20 9.01
N TYR A 37 -13.85 -27.15 9.84
CA TYR A 37 -13.24 -27.19 11.17
C TYR A 37 -14.18 -26.68 12.26
N VAL A 38 -14.37 -27.58 13.17
CA VAL A 38 -14.99 -27.60 14.49
C VAL A 38 -15.06 -26.25 15.19
N VAL A 39 -16.28 -25.91 15.57
CA VAL A 39 -16.65 -24.80 16.43
C VAL A 39 -16.36 -25.16 17.87
N GLU A 40 -15.46 -24.47 18.52
CA GLU A 40 -15.35 -24.44 19.96
C GLU A 40 -16.23 -23.32 20.52
N GLN A 41 -17.17 -23.70 21.36
CA GLN A 41 -18.16 -22.84 22.01
C GLN A 41 -17.50 -21.78 22.89
N LYS A 42 -17.82 -20.54 22.65
CA LYS A 42 -17.75 -19.47 23.66
C LYS A 42 -19.11 -18.84 23.85
N ALA A 43 -19.46 -18.79 25.12
CA ALA A 43 -20.63 -18.28 25.78
C ALA A 43 -21.54 -17.32 25.00
N SER A 44 -22.81 -17.73 24.93
CA SER A 44 -23.96 -16.97 24.48
C SER A 44 -24.22 -15.77 25.38
N PHE A 45 -24.07 -14.57 24.82
CA PHE A 45 -24.87 -13.42 25.25
C PHE A 45 -26.01 -13.26 24.25
N ASP A 46 -27.23 -13.11 24.78
CA ASP A 46 -28.46 -12.98 24.01
C ASP A 46 -28.33 -11.95 22.89
N VAL A 47 -28.40 -12.43 21.66
CA VAL A 47 -28.52 -11.58 20.48
C VAL A 47 -30.01 -11.28 20.31
N GLU A 48 -30.40 -10.05 20.62
CA GLU A 48 -31.65 -9.47 20.21
C GLU A 48 -31.83 -9.67 18.68
N GLU A 49 -33.03 -10.06 18.32
CA GLU A 49 -33.45 -10.43 16.96
C GLU A 49 -32.92 -9.51 15.88
N THR A 50 -32.37 -10.09 14.83
CA THR A 50 -32.00 -9.42 13.57
C THR A 50 -33.18 -8.56 13.06
N PRO A 51 -33.01 -7.26 12.88
CA PRO A 51 -34.08 -6.42 12.37
C PRO A 51 -34.42 -6.85 10.94
N LYS A 52 -35.70 -7.18 10.71
CA LYS A 52 -36.27 -7.38 9.38
C LYS A 52 -35.82 -6.24 8.47
N ARG A 53 -35.32 -6.58 7.26
CA ARG A 53 -34.95 -5.66 6.19
C ARG A 53 -35.96 -4.51 6.10
N GLN A 54 -35.61 -3.35 6.67
CA GLN A 54 -36.47 -2.18 6.65
C GLN A 54 -36.67 -1.75 5.19
N LYS A 55 -37.90 -1.54 4.77
CA LYS A 55 -38.21 -0.97 3.44
C LYS A 55 -37.56 0.41 3.35
N THR A 56 -36.58 0.57 2.47
CA THR A 56 -36.02 1.88 2.17
C THR A 56 -37.05 2.66 1.38
N GLN A 57 -37.63 3.68 1.97
CA GLN A 57 -38.45 4.64 1.22
C GLN A 57 -37.52 5.60 0.49
N SER A 58 -37.47 5.50 -0.85
CA SER A 58 -37.00 6.61 -1.67
C SER A 58 -38.11 7.68 -1.65
N ILE A 59 -37.74 8.92 -1.39
CA ILE A 59 -38.71 10.04 -1.45
C ILE A 59 -39.30 10.07 -2.84
N GLY A 60 -40.63 9.91 -2.94
CA GLY A 60 -41.34 9.91 -4.21
C GLY A 60 -41.11 11.21 -5.00
N ASN A 61 -41.20 11.13 -6.32
CA ASN A 61 -40.82 12.12 -7.34
C ASN A 61 -41.49 13.51 -7.26
N ASN A 62 -42.36 13.80 -6.29
CA ASN A 62 -43.19 15.02 -6.28
C ASN A 62 -42.43 16.32 -5.91
N ASN A 63 -41.14 16.25 -5.50
CA ASN A 63 -40.32 17.42 -5.14
C ASN A 63 -38.94 17.44 -5.80
N SER A 64 -38.67 16.64 -6.84
CA SER A 64 -37.36 16.62 -7.48
C SER A 64 -37.25 17.70 -8.57
N SER A 65 -36.27 18.57 -8.44
CA SER A 65 -35.83 19.48 -9.50
C SER A 65 -35.33 18.68 -10.72
N PRO A 66 -35.36 19.23 -11.95
CA PRO A 66 -34.71 18.59 -13.09
C PRO A 66 -33.22 18.38 -12.80
N LEU A 67 -32.65 17.33 -13.39
CA LEU A 67 -31.21 17.07 -13.27
C LEU A 67 -30.42 18.27 -13.83
N GLN A 68 -29.53 18.82 -13.03
CA GLN A 68 -28.64 19.93 -13.39
C GLN A 68 -27.23 19.58 -13.03
N THR A 69 -26.29 19.96 -13.89
CA THR A 69 -24.84 19.79 -13.66
C THR A 69 -24.14 21.12 -13.64
N ILE A 70 -23.16 21.22 -12.78
CA ILE A 70 -22.28 22.39 -12.64
C ILE A 70 -20.84 21.89 -12.79
N ASN A 71 -20.06 22.61 -13.60
CA ASN A 71 -18.63 22.31 -13.74
C ASN A 71 -17.83 23.22 -12.82
N VAL A 72 -16.94 22.63 -12.00
CA VAL A 72 -16.04 23.33 -11.08
C VAL A 72 -14.61 23.06 -11.51
N LYS A 73 -13.84 24.11 -11.81
CA LYS A 73 -12.43 24.02 -12.19
C LYS A 73 -11.56 24.66 -11.13
N THR A 74 -10.55 23.93 -10.68
CA THR A 74 -9.51 24.41 -9.77
C THR A 74 -8.14 24.36 -10.46
N ASN A 75 -7.07 24.60 -9.74
CA ASN A 75 -5.70 24.41 -10.27
C ASN A 75 -5.31 22.92 -10.32
N LEU A 76 -6.00 22.02 -9.59
CA LEU A 76 -5.64 20.63 -9.43
C LEU A 76 -6.57 19.65 -10.17
N TYR A 77 -7.84 20.02 -10.35
CA TYR A 77 -8.84 19.13 -10.94
C TYR A 77 -9.97 19.86 -11.67
N ASP A 78 -10.63 19.12 -12.57
CA ASP A 78 -11.91 19.46 -13.20
C ASP A 78 -12.99 18.52 -12.66
N LEU A 79 -14.04 19.10 -12.09
CA LEU A 79 -15.12 18.39 -11.42
C LEU A 79 -16.45 18.72 -12.06
N THR A 80 -17.20 17.70 -12.49
CA THR A 80 -18.62 17.83 -12.79
C THR A 80 -19.45 17.35 -11.61
N ILE A 81 -20.29 18.22 -11.08
CA ILE A 81 -21.17 17.95 -9.95
C ILE A 81 -22.62 18.05 -10.39
N SER A 82 -23.45 17.10 -9.95
CA SER A 82 -24.90 17.13 -10.20
C SER A 82 -25.65 17.59 -8.95
N ASN A 83 -26.90 18.03 -9.16
CA ASN A 83 -27.79 18.33 -8.05
C ASN A 83 -28.41 17.08 -7.39
N LYS A 84 -28.09 15.87 -7.89
CA LYS A 84 -28.52 14.62 -7.26
C LYS A 84 -27.89 14.48 -5.88
N SER A 85 -28.64 14.01 -4.90
CA SER A 85 -28.20 13.86 -3.50
C SER A 85 -27.65 15.16 -2.89
N GLY A 86 -27.99 16.33 -3.45
CA GLY A 86 -27.45 17.62 -3.00
C GLY A 86 -25.97 17.82 -3.33
N GLY A 87 -25.51 17.41 -4.51
CA GLY A 87 -24.15 17.62 -4.97
C GLY A 87 -23.34 16.33 -5.09
N SER A 88 -23.85 15.32 -5.80
CA SER A 88 -23.04 14.14 -6.16
C SER A 88 -22.05 14.47 -7.26
N LEU A 89 -20.82 14.00 -7.09
CA LEU A 89 -19.74 14.11 -8.08
C LEU A 89 -20.01 13.12 -9.22
N MET A 90 -19.98 13.58 -10.46
CA MET A 90 -20.19 12.77 -11.67
C MET A 90 -18.91 12.50 -12.45
N SER A 91 -17.94 13.41 -12.37
CA SER A 91 -16.59 13.21 -12.84
C SER A 91 -15.64 14.02 -11.97
N TYR A 92 -14.42 13.52 -11.76
CA TYR A 92 -13.37 14.20 -11.00
C TYR A 92 -12.03 13.88 -11.64
N SER A 93 -11.59 14.74 -12.54
CA SER A 93 -10.41 14.54 -13.37
C SER A 93 -9.22 15.32 -12.81
N LEU A 94 -8.14 14.63 -12.51
CA LEU A 94 -6.93 15.19 -11.90
C LEU A 94 -5.96 15.65 -12.98
N TYR A 95 -5.54 16.93 -12.96
CA TYR A 95 -4.65 17.49 -13.99
C TYR A 95 -3.23 16.93 -13.96
N SER A 96 -2.73 16.55 -12.78
CA SER A 96 -1.34 16.07 -12.62
C SER A 96 -1.17 14.57 -12.87
N PHE A 97 -2.24 13.82 -13.17
CA PHE A 97 -2.18 12.38 -13.30
C PHE A 97 -2.91 11.91 -14.56
N SER A 98 -2.19 11.14 -15.39
CA SER A 98 -2.75 10.46 -16.55
C SER A 98 -2.92 8.97 -16.31
N ASP A 99 -3.87 8.34 -16.97
CA ASP A 99 -4.02 6.89 -17.05
C ASP A 99 -3.06 6.31 -18.10
N HIS A 100 -3.11 5.00 -18.29
CA HIS A 100 -2.30 4.28 -19.30
C HIS A 100 -2.63 4.63 -20.76
N SER A 101 -3.66 5.42 -21.01
CA SER A 101 -4.10 5.90 -22.33
C SER A 101 -3.85 7.40 -22.51
N ASP A 102 -2.99 7.99 -21.69
CA ASP A 102 -2.69 9.42 -21.64
C ASP A 102 -3.90 10.34 -21.38
N LYS A 103 -5.00 9.77 -20.87
CA LYS A 103 -6.15 10.54 -20.42
C LYS A 103 -5.99 10.91 -18.95
N LEU A 104 -6.55 12.05 -18.56
CA LEU A 104 -6.57 12.44 -17.15
C LEU A 104 -7.27 11.38 -16.31
N VAL A 105 -6.66 11.05 -15.17
CA VAL A 105 -7.27 10.13 -14.21
C VAL A 105 -8.58 10.71 -13.70
N ASN A 106 -9.67 9.98 -13.90
CA ASN A 106 -11.00 10.29 -13.35
C ASN A 106 -11.31 9.34 -12.19
N LEU A 107 -11.58 9.87 -11.01
CA LEU A 107 -11.88 9.10 -9.80
C LEU A 107 -13.37 8.78 -9.62
N ILE A 108 -14.21 9.14 -10.60
CA ILE A 108 -15.65 8.86 -10.58
C ILE A 108 -16.05 8.06 -11.82
N ASP A 109 -16.81 7.00 -11.61
CA ASP A 109 -17.45 6.19 -12.64
C ASP A 109 -18.94 5.97 -12.35
N GLU A 110 -19.59 5.08 -13.08
CA GLU A 110 -21.02 4.79 -12.91
C GLU A 110 -21.34 4.20 -11.53
N LEU A 111 -20.44 3.38 -10.95
CA LEU A 111 -20.66 2.71 -9.67
C LEU A 111 -20.65 3.69 -8.50
N ASN A 112 -19.79 4.71 -8.53
CA ASN A 112 -19.66 5.68 -7.45
C ASN A 112 -20.31 7.04 -7.74
N SER A 113 -21.10 7.15 -8.79
CA SER A 113 -21.82 8.39 -9.16
C SER A 113 -22.92 8.80 -8.17
N ASN A 114 -23.23 7.97 -7.17
CA ASN A 114 -24.21 8.27 -6.11
C ASN A 114 -23.50 8.52 -4.75
N ASN A 115 -22.42 9.24 -4.80
CA ASN A 115 -21.60 9.60 -3.65
C ASN A 115 -22.18 10.77 -2.83
N LEU A 116 -21.62 11.02 -1.66
CA LEU A 116 -22.00 12.05 -0.71
C LEU A 116 -23.51 12.00 -0.33
N LEU A 117 -24.04 10.79 -0.23
CA LEU A 117 -25.43 10.55 0.07
C LEU A 117 -25.74 10.81 1.54
N LEU A 118 -26.78 11.60 1.80
CA LEU A 118 -27.36 11.77 3.12
C LEU A 118 -28.51 10.79 3.34
N SER A 119 -28.50 10.12 4.49
CA SER A 119 -29.59 9.24 4.93
C SER A 119 -29.80 9.36 6.44
N PHE A 120 -31.01 9.04 6.88
CA PHE A 120 -31.38 9.01 8.31
C PHE A 120 -32.55 8.07 8.55
N ILE A 121 -32.82 7.78 9.81
CA ILE A 121 -34.07 7.12 10.22
C ILE A 121 -35.04 8.22 10.60
N SER A 122 -36.28 8.20 10.00
CA SER A 122 -37.31 9.15 10.34
C SER A 122 -37.88 8.88 11.75
N VAL A 123 -38.61 9.83 12.30
CA VAL A 123 -39.34 9.64 13.58
C VAL A 123 -40.37 8.52 13.50
N ASP A 124 -40.87 8.22 12.29
CA ASP A 124 -41.81 7.12 12.01
C ASP A 124 -41.10 5.75 11.90
N GLY A 125 -39.74 5.70 12.00
CA GLY A 125 -38.94 4.48 11.94
C GLY A 125 -38.51 4.06 10.53
N ASP A 126 -38.81 4.81 9.49
CA ASP A 126 -38.45 4.50 8.12
C ASP A 126 -37.00 4.95 7.80
N LYS A 127 -36.25 4.14 7.04
CA LYS A 127 -34.96 4.56 6.48
C LYS A 127 -35.22 5.49 5.29
N VAL A 128 -34.83 6.74 5.44
CA VAL A 128 -34.93 7.79 4.42
C VAL A 128 -33.58 7.99 3.77
N SER A 129 -33.56 7.97 2.43
CA SER A 129 -32.37 8.24 1.63
C SER A 129 -32.64 9.42 0.70
N LEU A 130 -31.81 10.47 0.80
CA LEU A 130 -32.01 11.73 0.06
C LEU A 130 -31.35 11.68 -1.34
N ASN A 131 -31.60 10.62 -2.10
CA ASN A 131 -30.98 10.33 -3.41
C ASN A 131 -31.68 10.98 -4.62
N HIS A 132 -32.61 11.88 -4.40
CA HIS A 132 -33.30 12.66 -5.43
C HIS A 132 -32.51 13.92 -5.82
N ASN A 133 -33.01 14.65 -6.86
CA ASN A 133 -32.41 15.90 -7.28
C ASN A 133 -32.83 17.05 -6.37
N TRP A 134 -31.88 17.77 -5.83
CA TRP A 134 -32.09 18.95 -4.99
C TRP A 134 -32.12 20.23 -5.84
N SER A 135 -32.60 21.32 -5.28
CA SER A 135 -32.58 22.63 -5.93
C SER A 135 -31.26 23.33 -5.67
N PRO A 136 -30.45 23.68 -6.70
CA PRO A 136 -29.27 24.49 -6.49
C PRO A 136 -29.67 25.92 -6.18
N LEU A 137 -29.00 26.57 -5.24
CA LEU A 137 -29.21 28.00 -4.94
C LEU A 137 -28.40 28.93 -5.86
N SER A 138 -27.55 28.37 -6.74
CA SER A 138 -26.78 29.11 -7.77
C SER A 138 -27.29 28.77 -9.17
N SER A 139 -27.33 29.76 -10.05
CA SER A 139 -27.68 29.61 -11.46
C SER A 139 -26.48 29.39 -12.38
N SER A 140 -25.25 29.47 -11.86
CA SER A 140 -24.02 29.32 -12.65
C SER A 140 -23.82 27.88 -13.10
N ARG A 141 -23.50 27.66 -14.38
CA ARG A 141 -23.17 26.33 -14.93
C ARG A 141 -21.69 25.98 -14.82
N THR A 142 -20.83 26.99 -14.65
CA THR A 142 -19.37 26.81 -14.51
C THR A 142 -18.85 27.73 -13.43
N ILE A 143 -17.98 27.22 -12.58
CA ILE A 143 -17.32 27.94 -11.48
C ILE A 143 -15.82 27.72 -11.62
N SER A 144 -15.05 28.79 -11.81
CA SER A 144 -13.59 28.77 -11.75
C SER A 144 -13.14 29.18 -10.35
N VAL A 145 -12.30 28.35 -9.75
CA VAL A 145 -11.74 28.52 -8.40
C VAL A 145 -10.24 28.75 -8.53
N ASP A 146 -9.88 29.93 -9.06
CA ASP A 146 -8.48 30.30 -9.31
C ASP A 146 -7.85 31.02 -8.11
N LYS A 147 -8.68 31.77 -7.36
CA LYS A 147 -8.25 32.53 -6.17
C LYS A 147 -9.35 32.50 -5.11
N GLY A 148 -8.95 32.17 -3.87
CA GLY A 148 -9.86 32.06 -2.75
C GLY A 148 -10.87 30.92 -2.92
N GLN A 149 -11.72 30.71 -1.93
CA GLN A 149 -12.71 29.63 -1.93
C GLN A 149 -13.99 30.01 -2.68
N LYS A 150 -14.66 29.03 -3.26
CA LYS A 150 -16.00 29.15 -3.85
C LYS A 150 -16.91 28.06 -3.29
N SER A 151 -18.18 28.39 -3.13
CA SER A 151 -19.17 27.45 -2.56
C SER A 151 -20.38 27.27 -3.47
N LEU A 152 -20.92 26.05 -3.44
CA LEU A 152 -22.19 25.67 -4.01
C LEU A 152 -23.12 25.21 -2.89
N THR A 153 -24.38 25.68 -2.90
CA THR A 153 -25.38 25.25 -1.94
C THR A 153 -26.56 24.63 -2.66
N TYR A 154 -26.98 23.47 -2.18
CA TYR A 154 -28.15 22.74 -2.63
C TYR A 154 -29.17 22.66 -1.49
N SER A 155 -30.46 22.74 -1.82
CA SER A 155 -31.55 22.71 -0.85
C SER A 155 -32.59 21.70 -1.26
N THR A 156 -33.17 21.00 -0.29
CA THR A 156 -34.34 20.13 -0.45
C THR A 156 -35.29 20.26 0.73
N ARG A 157 -36.48 19.66 0.63
CA ARG A 157 -37.45 19.64 1.72
C ARG A 157 -37.88 18.21 2.03
N TYR A 158 -37.96 17.92 3.31
CA TYR A 158 -38.56 16.69 3.81
C TYR A 158 -39.56 17.01 4.92
N GLN A 159 -40.79 16.53 4.80
CA GLN A 159 -41.91 16.83 5.73
C GLN A 159 -42.03 18.34 6.05
N GLY A 160 -41.91 19.20 5.02
CA GLY A 160 -42.00 20.65 5.16
C GLY A 160 -40.73 21.34 5.74
N GLN A 161 -39.78 20.60 6.25
CA GLN A 161 -38.51 21.14 6.79
C GLN A 161 -37.43 21.23 5.71
N THR A 162 -36.63 22.28 5.74
CA THR A 162 -35.54 22.50 4.77
C THR A 162 -34.28 21.80 5.24
N ILE A 163 -33.58 21.15 4.30
CA ILE A 163 -32.26 20.58 4.46
C ILE A 163 -31.37 21.22 3.41
N GLU A 164 -30.25 21.78 3.82
CA GLU A 164 -29.28 22.39 2.91
C GLU A 164 -27.93 21.66 3.02
N LYS A 165 -27.26 21.53 1.87
CA LYS A 165 -25.87 21.04 1.79
C LYS A 165 -25.04 22.02 1.00
N LYS A 166 -23.99 22.53 1.63
CA LYS A 166 -23.02 23.48 1.06
C LYS A 166 -21.71 22.76 0.82
N LEU A 167 -21.17 22.89 -0.37
CA LEU A 167 -19.87 22.36 -0.79
C LEU A 167 -18.94 23.53 -1.07
N THR A 168 -17.76 23.53 -0.46
CA THR A 168 -16.76 24.60 -0.62
C THR A 168 -15.48 24.04 -1.24
N PHE A 169 -15.01 24.67 -2.30
CA PHE A 169 -13.85 24.28 -3.10
C PHE A 169 -12.71 25.27 -2.93
N TYR A 170 -11.48 24.78 -3.03
CA TYR A 170 -10.24 25.55 -2.89
C TYR A 170 -9.38 25.42 -4.14
N PRO A 171 -8.58 26.46 -4.52
CA PRO A 171 -7.81 26.44 -5.76
C PRO A 171 -6.70 25.38 -5.79
N ASP A 172 -5.96 25.24 -4.67
CA ASP A 172 -4.74 24.42 -4.57
C ASP A 172 -4.88 23.30 -3.54
N SER A 173 -6.08 22.74 -3.39
CA SER A 173 -6.35 21.65 -2.44
C SER A 173 -7.26 20.60 -3.05
N TYR A 174 -7.03 19.33 -2.72
CA TYR A 174 -7.93 18.21 -3.01
C TYR A 174 -9.10 18.12 -2.01
N ASN A 175 -9.18 19.03 -1.04
CA ASN A 175 -10.24 19.07 -0.05
C ASN A 175 -11.49 19.74 -0.61
N ILE A 176 -12.64 19.18 -0.25
CA ILE A 176 -13.97 19.76 -0.49
C ILE A 176 -14.67 19.78 0.87
N ASP A 177 -14.93 20.95 1.43
CA ASP A 177 -15.65 21.05 2.68
C ASP A 177 -17.16 20.91 2.45
N ILE A 178 -17.81 20.18 3.33
CA ILE A 178 -19.23 19.82 3.27
C ILE A 178 -19.89 20.30 4.56
N GLU A 179 -20.82 21.21 4.46
CA GLU A 179 -21.66 21.66 5.58
C GLU A 179 -23.09 21.20 5.35
N VAL A 180 -23.72 20.59 6.34
CA VAL A 180 -25.13 20.13 6.26
C VAL A 180 -25.94 20.89 7.30
N LEU A 181 -26.99 21.58 6.85
CA LEU A 181 -27.87 22.36 7.70
C LEU A 181 -29.26 21.72 7.72
N PHE A 182 -29.78 21.42 8.89
CA PHE A 182 -31.11 20.90 9.12
C PHE A 182 -31.98 21.94 9.84
N ASN A 183 -33.14 22.27 9.25
CA ASN A 183 -34.10 23.08 9.96
C ASN A 183 -34.96 22.16 10.84
N GLN A 184 -34.93 22.36 12.16
CA GLN A 184 -35.71 21.61 13.15
C GLN A 184 -35.59 20.07 13.01
N PRO A 185 -34.40 19.49 13.04
CA PRO A 185 -34.17 18.08 12.76
C PRO A 185 -34.94 17.13 13.67
N SER A 186 -35.15 17.49 14.94
CA SER A 186 -35.91 16.68 15.89
C SER A 186 -37.36 16.38 15.48
N LYS A 187 -37.93 17.15 14.54
CA LYS A 187 -39.29 16.90 14.02
C LYS A 187 -39.36 15.71 13.05
N PHE A 188 -38.26 15.35 12.40
CA PHE A 188 -38.27 14.34 11.35
C PHE A 188 -37.13 13.33 11.42
N ILE A 189 -36.03 13.62 12.14
CA ILE A 189 -34.87 12.72 12.31
C ILE A 189 -34.98 12.03 13.67
N SER A 190 -35.06 10.71 13.67
CA SER A 190 -35.04 9.90 14.89
C SER A 190 -33.65 10.00 15.58
N ARG A 191 -33.66 10.14 16.92
CA ARG A 191 -32.44 10.23 17.74
C ARG A 191 -31.49 11.36 17.34
N ASN A 192 -31.90 12.30 16.50
CA ASN A 192 -31.06 13.37 15.98
C ASN A 192 -29.78 12.85 15.30
N GLN A 193 -29.86 11.73 14.55
CA GLN A 193 -28.72 11.09 13.90
C GLN A 193 -28.96 10.95 12.40
N TYR A 194 -27.93 11.26 11.62
CA TYR A 194 -27.92 11.08 10.18
C TYR A 194 -26.60 10.48 9.71
N ASN A 195 -26.57 9.94 8.49
CA ASN A 195 -25.39 9.37 7.88
C ASN A 195 -24.99 10.20 6.66
N LEU A 196 -23.68 10.39 6.50
CA LEU A 196 -23.04 10.84 5.26
C LEU A 196 -22.19 9.70 4.74
N GLY A 197 -22.38 9.30 3.48
CA GLY A 197 -21.71 8.14 2.92
C GLY A 197 -21.12 8.36 1.54
N TRP A 198 -20.11 7.53 1.23
CA TRP A 198 -19.54 7.34 -0.08
C TRP A 198 -19.86 5.93 -0.57
N SER A 199 -20.46 5.79 -1.75
CA SER A 199 -20.88 4.50 -2.31
C SER A 199 -20.18 4.22 -3.62
N GLY A 200 -19.95 2.92 -3.93
CA GLY A 200 -19.45 2.45 -5.22
C GLY A 200 -17.92 2.44 -5.35
N GLY A 201 -17.20 2.67 -4.26
CA GLY A 201 -15.73 2.59 -4.24
C GLY A 201 -15.03 3.70 -5.03
N LEU A 202 -13.89 3.37 -5.64
CA LEU A 202 -13.15 4.16 -6.61
C LEU A 202 -12.87 3.32 -7.87
N PRO A 203 -12.77 3.91 -9.07
CA PRO A 203 -12.42 3.17 -10.29
C PRO A 203 -10.96 2.72 -10.29
N PRO A 204 -10.62 1.64 -11.04
CA PRO A 204 -9.23 1.27 -11.28
C PRO A 204 -8.57 2.32 -12.19
N THR A 205 -7.32 2.61 -11.91
CA THR A 205 -6.54 3.63 -12.64
C THR A 205 -5.31 3.06 -13.34
N GLU A 206 -4.95 1.82 -13.06
CA GLU A 206 -3.73 1.20 -13.55
C GLU A 206 -3.98 0.23 -14.72
N LYS A 207 -2.99 0.10 -15.63
CA LYS A 207 -3.05 -0.82 -16.77
C LYS A 207 -3.27 -2.28 -16.33
N ASN A 208 -2.60 -2.71 -15.26
CA ASN A 208 -2.81 -4.03 -14.67
C ASN A 208 -3.91 -3.96 -13.61
N ILE A 209 -5.15 -4.07 -14.06
CA ILE A 209 -6.35 -3.99 -13.22
C ILE A 209 -6.33 -5.03 -12.08
N SER A 210 -5.88 -6.27 -12.35
CA SER A 210 -5.82 -7.31 -11.33
C SER A 210 -4.81 -6.99 -10.22
N ASN A 211 -3.70 -6.33 -10.56
CA ASN A 211 -2.75 -5.83 -9.57
C ASN A 211 -3.32 -4.63 -8.80
N ASP A 212 -4.02 -3.72 -9.47
CA ASP A 212 -4.64 -2.54 -8.85
C ASP A 212 -5.69 -2.95 -7.81
N TYR A 213 -6.54 -3.94 -8.11
CA TYR A 213 -7.58 -4.44 -7.20
C TYR A 213 -7.05 -4.99 -5.87
N GLN A 214 -5.78 -5.41 -5.80
CA GLN A 214 -5.17 -5.89 -4.55
C GLN A 214 -4.98 -4.79 -3.50
N PHE A 215 -5.01 -3.52 -3.94
CA PHE A 215 -4.85 -2.35 -3.07
C PHE A 215 -6.19 -1.70 -2.69
N PHE A 216 -7.30 -2.21 -3.27
CA PHE A 216 -8.61 -1.65 -2.97
C PHE A 216 -9.02 -2.05 -1.57
N GLU A 217 -9.23 -1.07 -0.73
CA GLU A 217 -9.64 -1.25 0.66
C GLU A 217 -10.62 -0.16 1.05
N GLY A 218 -11.60 -0.54 1.90
CA GLY A 218 -12.53 0.39 2.53
C GLY A 218 -12.51 0.20 4.03
N PHE A 219 -12.35 1.29 4.77
CA PHE A 219 -12.26 1.25 6.23
C PHE A 219 -12.65 2.58 6.87
N ALA A 220 -12.83 2.53 8.19
CA ALA A 220 -13.06 3.68 9.04
C ALA A 220 -12.15 3.62 10.26
N SER A 221 -11.74 4.79 10.79
CA SER A 221 -10.99 4.89 12.04
C SER A 221 -11.96 5.18 13.19
N LEU A 222 -12.00 4.26 14.17
CA LEU A 222 -12.80 4.38 15.39
C LEU A 222 -11.89 4.29 16.61
N GLY A 223 -11.80 5.38 17.37
CA GLY A 223 -10.97 5.40 18.57
C GLY A 223 -9.48 5.09 18.32
N GLY A 224 -8.98 5.29 17.10
CA GLY A 224 -7.59 4.99 16.69
C GLY A 224 -7.39 3.57 16.14
N GLU A 225 -8.44 2.74 16.08
CA GLU A 225 -8.40 1.43 15.43
C GLU A 225 -9.09 1.48 14.06
N HIS A 226 -8.59 0.69 13.10
CA HIS A 226 -9.18 0.60 11.76
C HIS A 226 -10.18 -0.55 11.69
N MET A 227 -11.41 -0.22 11.32
CA MET A 227 -12.48 -1.17 11.01
C MET A 227 -12.66 -1.26 9.51
N GLY A 228 -12.72 -2.46 8.92
CA GLY A 228 -12.92 -2.64 7.48
C GLY A 228 -13.58 -3.97 7.14
N ALA A 229 -14.34 -4.00 6.07
CA ALA A 229 -15.01 -5.18 5.56
C ALA A 229 -14.21 -5.81 4.41
N LYS A 230 -14.02 -7.14 4.43
CA LYS A 230 -13.33 -7.85 3.34
C LYS A 230 -14.35 -8.34 2.30
N PRO A 231 -14.15 -8.04 1.00
CA PRO A 231 -15.09 -8.46 -0.04
C PRO A 231 -15.08 -9.97 -0.21
N LYS A 232 -16.28 -10.55 -0.36
CA LYS A 232 -16.48 -11.97 -0.62
C LYS A 232 -17.34 -12.14 -1.86
N LYS A 233 -17.01 -13.17 -2.68
CA LYS A 233 -17.76 -13.46 -3.91
C LYS A 233 -19.24 -13.77 -3.62
N GLY A 234 -20.14 -13.05 -4.29
CA GLY A 234 -21.58 -13.27 -4.20
C GLY A 234 -22.22 -12.93 -2.85
N LYS A 235 -21.51 -12.19 -1.98
CA LYS A 235 -22.01 -11.80 -0.66
C LYS A 235 -21.60 -10.37 -0.34
N LEU A 236 -22.56 -9.55 0.04
CA LEU A 236 -22.30 -8.28 0.70
C LEU A 236 -21.77 -8.56 2.12
N THR A 237 -20.58 -8.07 2.43
CA THR A 237 -20.00 -8.09 3.77
C THR A 237 -20.14 -6.71 4.39
N GLU A 238 -20.48 -6.66 5.66
CA GLU A 238 -20.74 -5.43 6.39
C GLU A 238 -20.06 -5.50 7.76
N GLU A 239 -19.38 -4.41 8.11
CA GLU A 239 -18.89 -4.13 9.45
C GLU A 239 -19.44 -2.79 9.90
N SER A 240 -20.03 -2.75 11.10
CA SER A 240 -20.62 -1.53 11.65
C SER A 240 -20.32 -1.46 13.14
N GLN A 241 -19.81 -0.32 13.59
CA GLN A 241 -19.42 -0.13 14.98
C GLN A 241 -19.76 1.28 15.44
N LYS A 242 -20.23 1.38 16.70
CA LYS A 242 -20.43 2.66 17.40
C LYS A 242 -19.14 3.06 18.09
N GLY A 243 -18.79 4.32 18.00
CA GLY A 243 -17.60 4.87 18.61
C GLY A 243 -17.19 6.20 17.99
N SER A 244 -16.21 6.85 18.58
CA SER A 244 -15.62 8.09 18.07
C SER A 244 -14.97 7.83 16.72
N THR A 245 -15.66 8.23 15.64
CA THR A 245 -15.22 8.03 14.26
C THR A 245 -14.46 9.26 13.79
N LEU A 246 -13.17 9.09 13.50
CA LEU A 246 -12.29 10.17 13.06
C LEU A 246 -12.37 10.38 11.55
N TRP A 247 -12.54 9.30 10.79
CA TRP A 247 -12.71 9.35 9.32
C TRP A 247 -13.22 8.01 8.79
N SER A 248 -13.77 8.02 7.58
CA SER A 248 -14.00 6.84 6.76
C SER A 248 -13.36 7.04 5.39
N ALA A 249 -12.76 5.98 4.83
CA ALA A 249 -12.01 6.10 3.59
C ALA A 249 -12.13 4.85 2.71
N ILE A 250 -11.97 5.07 1.40
CA ILE A 250 -11.81 4.04 0.39
C ILE A 250 -10.56 4.39 -0.41
N LYS A 251 -9.63 3.44 -0.52
CA LYS A 251 -8.41 3.66 -1.28
C LYS A 251 -8.24 2.64 -2.40
N THR A 252 -7.48 3.03 -3.40
CA THR A 252 -6.88 2.19 -4.44
C THR A 252 -5.36 2.15 -4.25
N LYS A 253 -4.61 1.76 -5.25
CA LYS A 253 -3.15 1.75 -5.18
C LYS A 253 -2.55 3.14 -4.95
N TYR A 254 -3.12 4.17 -5.60
CA TYR A 254 -2.54 5.51 -5.62
C TYR A 254 -3.50 6.63 -5.21
N PHE A 255 -4.78 6.35 -5.07
CA PHE A 255 -5.79 7.36 -4.78
C PHE A 255 -6.67 6.96 -3.60
N ILE A 256 -7.22 7.97 -2.94
CA ILE A 256 -8.09 7.80 -1.78
C ILE A 256 -9.25 8.79 -1.83
N SER A 257 -10.43 8.32 -1.42
CA SER A 257 -11.58 9.14 -1.02
C SER A 257 -11.72 8.99 0.49
N ALA A 258 -11.58 10.08 1.24
CA ALA A 258 -11.74 10.07 2.68
C ALA A 258 -12.72 11.16 3.14
N ILE A 259 -13.68 10.80 3.98
CA ILE A 259 -14.59 11.72 4.66
C ILE A 259 -14.11 11.88 6.09
N VAL A 260 -13.73 13.08 6.46
CA VAL A 260 -13.23 13.45 7.79
C VAL A 260 -14.24 14.41 8.43
N PRO A 261 -14.98 14.01 9.47
CA PRO A 261 -15.85 14.91 10.20
C PRO A 261 -15.03 15.88 11.05
N ASN A 262 -15.44 17.15 11.16
CA ASN A 262 -14.76 18.13 12.02
C ASN A 262 -14.94 17.81 13.51
N ASP A 263 -16.16 17.40 13.90
CA ASP A 263 -16.40 16.77 15.18
C ASP A 263 -16.47 15.25 14.98
N PRO A 264 -15.82 14.43 15.79
CA PRO A 264 -15.83 12.98 15.62
C PRO A 264 -17.25 12.42 15.46
N GLY A 265 -17.45 11.56 14.48
CA GLY A 265 -18.68 10.83 14.28
C GLY A 265 -18.99 9.89 15.45
N ILE A 266 -20.23 9.42 15.54
CA ILE A 266 -20.70 8.54 16.64
C ILE A 266 -20.74 7.07 16.26
N ALA A 267 -20.67 6.76 14.97
CA ALA A 267 -20.55 5.41 14.43
C ALA A 267 -20.02 5.45 13.01
N ALA A 268 -19.47 4.33 12.55
CA ALA A 268 -19.14 4.10 11.15
C ALA A 268 -19.67 2.75 10.67
N ARG A 269 -19.87 2.66 9.37
CA ARG A 269 -20.25 1.44 8.65
C ARG A 269 -19.42 1.33 7.39
N VAL A 270 -18.91 0.14 7.15
CA VAL A 270 -18.16 -0.22 5.93
C VAL A 270 -18.81 -1.45 5.34
N GLU A 271 -19.18 -1.37 4.08
CA GLU A 271 -19.69 -2.49 3.29
C GLU A 271 -18.71 -2.81 2.17
N SER A 272 -18.64 -4.08 1.79
CA SER A 272 -17.87 -4.51 0.64
C SER A 272 -18.52 -5.66 -0.11
N GLU A 273 -18.38 -5.64 -1.44
CA GLU A 273 -18.81 -6.70 -2.34
C GLU A 273 -17.87 -6.82 -3.54
N LEU A 274 -18.00 -7.90 -4.30
CA LEU A 274 -17.31 -8.07 -5.58
C LEU A 274 -18.30 -7.89 -6.73
N VAL A 275 -18.12 -6.82 -7.51
CA VAL A 275 -18.88 -6.56 -8.74
C VAL A 275 -17.95 -6.86 -9.92
N ASP A 276 -18.22 -7.90 -10.69
CA ASP A 276 -17.40 -8.33 -11.84
C ASP A 276 -15.88 -8.43 -11.51
N LYS A 277 -15.56 -9.05 -10.36
CA LYS A 277 -14.21 -9.19 -9.78
C LYS A 277 -13.61 -7.89 -9.20
N ARG A 278 -14.24 -6.73 -9.38
CA ARG A 278 -13.83 -5.48 -8.75
C ARG A 278 -14.27 -5.47 -7.30
N PRO A 279 -13.38 -5.26 -6.34
CA PRO A 279 -13.75 -4.96 -4.97
C PRO A 279 -14.41 -3.58 -4.91
N VAL A 280 -15.66 -3.53 -4.46
CA VAL A 280 -16.44 -2.31 -4.31
C VAL A 280 -16.73 -2.10 -2.84
N TYR A 281 -16.52 -0.89 -2.36
CA TYR A 281 -16.70 -0.52 -0.97
C TYR A 281 -17.68 0.64 -0.85
N ASN A 282 -18.51 0.60 0.21
CA ASN A 282 -19.33 1.72 0.65
C ASN A 282 -18.94 2.06 2.07
N THR A 283 -18.80 3.34 2.37
CA THR A 283 -18.52 3.81 3.73
C THR A 283 -19.55 4.85 4.15
N GLU A 284 -19.98 4.79 5.41
CA GLU A 284 -20.91 5.77 6.00
C GLU A 284 -20.37 6.20 7.38
N ILE A 285 -20.45 7.48 7.67
CA ILE A 285 -20.26 8.06 9.01
C ILE A 285 -21.61 8.48 9.53
N THR A 286 -21.96 8.03 10.73
CA THR A 286 -23.11 8.52 11.47
C THR A 286 -22.71 9.72 12.31
N GLN A 287 -23.46 10.82 12.18
CA GLN A 287 -23.23 12.06 12.90
C GLN A 287 -24.47 12.52 13.65
N SER A 288 -24.28 13.29 14.73
CA SER A 288 -25.38 13.94 15.45
C SER A 288 -25.73 15.27 14.78
N THR A 289 -27.04 15.57 14.65
CA THR A 289 -27.49 16.89 14.16
C THR A 289 -27.17 18.05 15.13
N SER A 290 -26.72 17.75 16.35
CA SER A 290 -26.28 18.74 17.34
C SER A 290 -24.79 19.08 17.28
N SER A 291 -24.00 18.35 16.46
CA SER A 291 -22.59 18.64 16.19
C SER A 291 -22.43 19.77 15.16
N SER A 292 -21.21 20.07 14.77
CA SER A 292 -20.90 21.09 13.74
C SER A 292 -21.53 20.79 12.37
N ASN A 293 -21.92 19.53 12.12
CA ASN A 293 -22.45 19.04 10.83
C ASN A 293 -21.54 19.38 9.62
N SER A 294 -20.26 19.51 9.88
CA SER A 294 -19.26 19.80 8.86
C SER A 294 -18.26 18.67 8.72
N PHE A 295 -17.86 18.43 7.47
CA PHE A 295 -16.96 17.37 7.07
C PHE A 295 -16.00 17.91 6.02
N THR A 296 -14.82 17.32 5.91
CA THR A 296 -13.94 17.52 4.77
C THR A 296 -13.87 16.22 3.97
N LEU A 297 -14.23 16.27 2.70
CA LEU A 297 -13.93 15.22 1.74
C LEU A 297 -12.54 15.49 1.16
N TYR A 298 -11.61 14.57 1.36
CA TYR A 298 -10.38 14.50 0.59
C TYR A 298 -10.58 13.51 -0.57
N LEU A 299 -10.39 13.95 -1.80
CA LEU A 299 -10.45 13.10 -2.99
C LEU A 299 -9.22 13.37 -3.85
N GLY A 300 -8.24 12.50 -3.80
CA GLY A 300 -6.96 12.78 -4.45
C GLY A 300 -5.90 11.69 -4.26
N PRO A 301 -4.63 12.03 -4.49
CA PRO A 301 -3.52 11.09 -4.38
C PRO A 301 -3.30 10.62 -2.93
N LEU A 302 -2.82 9.38 -2.78
CA LEU A 302 -2.32 8.83 -1.52
C LEU A 302 -0.94 9.45 -1.19
N ASP A 303 -0.95 10.75 -0.94
CA ASP A 303 0.24 11.52 -0.59
C ASP A 303 0.35 11.68 0.93
N TYR A 304 1.51 11.33 1.50
CA TYR A 304 1.73 11.31 2.94
C TYR A 304 1.56 12.69 3.59
N ASP A 305 2.08 13.74 2.97
CA ASP A 305 2.08 15.08 3.55
C ASP A 305 0.67 15.69 3.52
N ASN A 306 -0.07 15.48 2.43
CA ASN A 306 -1.46 15.93 2.31
C ASN A 306 -2.37 15.23 3.34
N LEU A 307 -2.20 13.92 3.55
CA LEU A 307 -3.01 13.17 4.50
C LEU A 307 -2.64 13.46 5.95
N LYS A 308 -1.36 13.69 6.23
CA LYS A 308 -0.88 14.06 7.56
C LYS A 308 -1.39 15.41 8.04
N ALA A 309 -1.68 16.33 7.11
CA ALA A 309 -2.23 17.66 7.43
C ALA A 309 -3.59 17.61 8.13
N PHE A 310 -4.30 16.48 8.09
CA PHE A 310 -5.57 16.29 8.83
C PHE A 310 -5.39 16.04 10.33
N ASP A 311 -4.21 15.62 10.77
CA ASP A 311 -3.88 15.33 12.19
C ASP A 311 -4.82 14.31 12.89
N VAL A 312 -5.32 13.34 12.10
CA VAL A 312 -6.23 12.27 12.55
C VAL A 312 -5.74 10.87 12.15
N ASP A 313 -4.41 10.70 11.97
CA ASP A 313 -3.75 9.47 11.49
C ASP A 313 -4.24 8.98 10.12
N LEU A 314 -4.73 9.88 9.27
CA LEU A 314 -5.17 9.55 7.92
C LEU A 314 -4.00 9.11 7.02
N GLU A 315 -2.79 9.60 7.29
CA GLU A 315 -1.54 9.19 6.64
C GLU A 315 -1.15 7.74 6.90
N SER A 316 -1.77 7.06 7.88
CA SER A 316 -1.57 5.62 8.12
C SER A 316 -2.00 4.76 6.94
N ASN A 317 -2.81 5.32 6.03
CA ASN A 317 -3.26 4.69 4.79
C ASN A 317 -2.18 4.57 3.71
N VAL A 318 -1.11 5.37 3.82
CA VAL A 318 0.04 5.27 2.92
C VAL A 318 0.89 4.07 3.32
N ASP A 319 1.10 3.14 2.37
CA ASP A 319 1.92 1.95 2.61
C ASP A 319 3.42 2.31 2.62
N LEU A 320 3.99 2.44 3.80
CA LEU A 320 5.43 2.67 4.02
C LEU A 320 6.15 1.41 4.54
N GLY A 321 5.52 0.25 4.42
CA GLY A 321 6.02 -1.03 4.91
C GLY A 321 5.40 -1.45 6.25
N TRP A 322 5.86 -2.59 6.76
CA TRP A 322 5.33 -3.16 8.00
C TRP A 322 5.47 -2.18 9.18
N ALA A 323 4.55 -2.23 10.12
CA ALA A 323 4.51 -1.30 11.26
C ALA A 323 5.86 -1.15 11.99
N LEU A 324 6.62 -2.24 12.16
CA LEU A 324 7.96 -2.25 12.75
C LEU A 324 8.98 -1.44 11.92
N PHE A 325 8.84 -1.40 10.59
CA PHE A 325 9.77 -0.74 9.67
C PHE A 325 9.25 0.61 9.16
N ARG A 326 8.04 1.00 9.56
CA ARG A 326 7.41 2.27 9.16
C ARG A 326 8.32 3.50 9.38
N PRO A 327 9.06 3.65 10.52
CA PRO A 327 9.97 4.78 10.69
C PRO A 327 11.09 4.82 9.64
N ILE A 328 11.59 3.63 9.23
CA ILE A 328 12.61 3.53 8.16
C ILE A 328 11.98 3.92 6.83
N GLY A 329 10.76 3.46 6.55
CA GLY A 329 10.00 3.83 5.35
C GLY A 329 9.74 5.34 5.28
N GLN A 330 9.34 5.97 6.37
CA GLN A 330 9.16 7.43 6.46
C GLN A 330 10.45 8.18 6.16
N LEU A 331 11.58 7.76 6.76
CA LEU A 331 12.89 8.35 6.51
C LEU A 331 13.30 8.22 5.03
N ILE A 332 13.13 7.03 4.44
CA ILE A 332 13.45 6.78 3.04
C ILE A 332 12.55 7.64 2.13
N SER A 333 11.25 7.66 2.37
CA SER A 333 10.31 8.48 1.60
C SER A 333 10.69 9.96 1.65
N TRP A 334 10.96 10.49 2.84
CA TRP A 334 11.42 11.86 3.04
C TRP A 334 12.73 12.15 2.28
N MET A 335 13.72 11.24 2.35
CA MET A 335 14.98 11.39 1.63
C MET A 335 14.76 11.46 0.12
N LEU A 336 13.97 10.55 -0.45
CA LEU A 336 13.66 10.52 -1.88
C LEU A 336 12.96 11.81 -2.33
N THR A 337 11.99 12.30 -1.58
CA THR A 337 11.28 13.57 -1.87
C THR A 337 12.24 14.76 -1.82
N LYS A 338 13.13 14.85 -0.81
CA LYS A 338 14.12 15.93 -0.71
C LYS A 338 15.18 15.88 -1.82
N MET A 339 15.60 14.67 -2.22
CA MET A 339 16.53 14.49 -3.33
C MET A 339 15.88 14.89 -4.67
N TYR A 340 14.61 14.55 -4.87
CA TYR A 340 13.87 14.93 -6.07
C TYR A 340 13.70 16.45 -6.19
N ALA A 341 13.51 17.16 -5.09
CA ALA A 341 13.44 18.62 -5.09
C ALA A 341 14.72 19.29 -5.62
N ILE A 342 15.86 18.61 -5.56
CA ILE A 342 17.15 19.09 -6.10
C ILE A 342 17.36 18.57 -7.52
N ILE A 343 17.01 17.31 -7.77
CA ILE A 343 17.21 16.63 -9.05
C ILE A 343 15.85 16.07 -9.50
N PRO A 344 15.11 16.78 -10.38
CA PRO A 344 13.74 16.39 -10.75
C PRO A 344 13.71 15.22 -11.75
N ASN A 345 14.36 14.11 -11.39
CA ASN A 345 14.33 12.83 -12.09
C ASN A 345 14.44 11.68 -11.08
N TYR A 346 13.35 10.94 -10.88
CA TYR A 346 13.31 9.86 -9.89
C TYR A 346 14.27 8.71 -10.19
N GLY A 347 14.57 8.41 -11.46
CA GLY A 347 15.54 7.37 -11.79
C GLY A 347 16.96 7.74 -11.32
N VAL A 348 17.38 8.99 -11.53
CA VAL A 348 18.65 9.51 -11.00
C VAL A 348 18.63 9.54 -9.48
N VAL A 349 17.52 9.97 -8.88
CA VAL A 349 17.34 9.97 -7.41
C VAL A 349 17.51 8.56 -6.83
N VAL A 350 16.95 7.53 -7.47
CA VAL A 350 17.10 6.13 -7.05
C VAL A 350 18.57 5.68 -7.07
N ILE A 351 19.31 6.05 -8.11
CA ILE A 351 20.76 5.72 -8.22
C ILE A 351 21.55 6.40 -7.09
N LEU A 352 21.30 7.70 -6.88
CA LEU A 352 21.99 8.45 -5.82
C LEU A 352 21.59 7.96 -4.43
N PHE A 353 20.31 7.59 -4.25
CA PHE A 353 19.83 6.98 -3.02
C PHE A 353 20.52 5.63 -2.75
N ALA A 354 20.67 4.77 -3.77
CA ALA A 354 21.41 3.50 -3.63
C ALA A 354 22.87 3.75 -3.22
N PHE A 355 23.51 4.77 -3.81
CA PHE A 355 24.86 5.18 -3.44
C PHE A 355 24.93 5.68 -1.99
N LEU A 356 24.00 6.53 -1.57
CA LEU A 356 23.94 7.07 -0.21
C LEU A 356 23.73 5.97 0.85
N ILE A 357 22.78 5.06 0.62
CA ILE A 357 22.56 3.90 1.50
C ILE A 357 23.81 3.03 1.56
N LYS A 358 24.47 2.82 0.42
CA LYS A 358 25.72 2.06 0.38
C LYS A 358 26.83 2.72 1.19
N LEU A 359 26.94 4.04 1.13
CA LEU A 359 27.91 4.80 1.91
C LEU A 359 27.62 4.71 3.42
N LEU A 360 26.35 4.85 3.82
CA LEU A 360 25.92 4.73 5.22
C LEU A 360 26.17 3.33 5.78
N LEU A 361 25.94 2.29 5.00
CA LEU A 361 26.17 0.90 5.40
C LEU A 361 27.61 0.44 5.22
N ASN A 362 28.50 1.26 4.63
CA ASN A 362 29.88 0.91 4.35
C ASN A 362 30.65 0.35 5.56
N PRO A 363 30.69 1.02 6.74
CA PRO A 363 31.46 0.55 7.88
C PRO A 363 31.02 -0.83 8.37
N LEU A 364 29.75 -1.16 8.19
CA LEU A 364 29.17 -2.42 8.58
C LEU A 364 29.44 -3.53 7.55
N THR A 365 29.29 -3.19 6.27
CA THR A 365 29.52 -4.14 5.17
C THR A 365 31.00 -4.52 5.03
N VAL A 366 31.92 -3.60 5.29
CA VAL A 366 33.37 -3.89 5.31
C VAL A 366 33.71 -4.98 6.33
N LYS A 367 33.26 -4.84 7.58
CA LYS A 367 33.48 -5.85 8.64
C LYS A 367 32.91 -7.22 8.27
N THR A 368 31.76 -7.23 7.60
CA THR A 368 31.16 -8.47 7.13
C THR A 368 31.97 -9.14 6.03
N PHE A 369 32.40 -8.37 5.04
CA PHE A 369 33.23 -8.89 3.96
C PHE A 369 34.59 -9.39 4.47
N GLU A 370 35.20 -8.71 5.43
CA GLU A 370 36.42 -9.19 6.10
C GLU A 370 36.20 -10.54 6.80
N SER A 371 35.08 -10.68 7.53
CA SER A 371 34.71 -11.95 8.17
C SER A 371 34.50 -13.06 7.15
N THR A 372 33.80 -12.77 6.04
CA THR A 372 33.59 -13.73 4.95
C THR A 372 34.92 -14.18 4.31
N ARG A 373 35.84 -13.24 4.08
CA ARG A 373 37.18 -13.56 3.54
C ARG A 373 38.01 -14.41 4.50
N LYS A 374 37.94 -14.13 5.82
CA LYS A 374 38.57 -14.99 6.82
C LYS A 374 38.03 -16.42 6.75
N MET A 375 36.73 -16.59 6.62
CA MET A 375 36.12 -17.91 6.43
C MET A 375 36.57 -18.59 5.13
N GLN A 376 36.68 -17.83 4.03
CA GLN A 376 37.18 -18.34 2.76
C GLN A 376 38.65 -18.82 2.86
N ALA A 377 39.51 -18.11 3.59
CA ALA A 377 40.89 -18.49 3.82
C ALA A 377 41.05 -19.81 4.61
N LEU A 378 40.06 -20.14 5.47
CA LEU A 378 40.05 -21.41 6.22
C LEU A 378 39.51 -22.61 5.40
N ALA A 379 39.10 -22.41 4.13
CA ALA A 379 38.56 -23.47 3.28
C ALA A 379 39.45 -24.73 3.20
N PRO A 380 40.82 -24.68 3.07
CA PRO A 380 41.65 -25.87 3.04
C PRO A 380 41.63 -26.66 4.38
N GLU A 381 41.56 -25.96 5.51
CA GLU A 381 41.46 -26.61 6.83
C GLU A 381 40.07 -27.25 7.06
N ILE A 382 39.03 -26.60 6.62
CA ILE A 382 37.68 -27.13 6.63
C ILE A 382 37.58 -28.42 5.82
N ASN A 383 38.28 -28.50 4.67
CA ASN A 383 38.32 -29.73 3.86
C ASN A 383 38.99 -30.87 4.59
N LYS A 384 40.09 -30.62 5.27
CA LYS A 384 40.78 -31.63 6.11
C LYS A 384 39.84 -32.13 7.22
N ILE A 385 39.06 -31.24 7.84
CA ILE A 385 38.06 -31.61 8.85
C ILE A 385 36.97 -32.47 8.23
N LYS A 386 36.48 -32.12 7.04
CA LYS A 386 35.45 -32.88 6.30
C LYS A 386 35.92 -34.29 5.97
N GLU A 387 37.15 -34.43 5.50
CA GLU A 387 37.76 -35.74 5.20
C GLU A 387 37.93 -36.57 6.47
N LYS A 388 38.46 -35.95 7.54
CA LYS A 388 38.72 -36.63 8.81
C LYS A 388 37.47 -37.14 9.50
N TYR A 389 36.38 -36.40 9.42
CA TYR A 389 35.13 -36.71 10.12
C TYR A 389 33.97 -37.05 9.16
N LYS A 390 34.27 -37.61 7.98
CA LYS A 390 33.30 -37.89 6.90
C LYS A 390 32.11 -38.71 7.38
N ASN A 391 32.29 -39.63 8.34
CA ASN A 391 31.27 -40.53 8.87
C ASN A 391 30.63 -40.04 10.18
N ASP A 392 31.02 -38.89 10.72
CA ASP A 392 30.53 -38.34 11.98
C ASP A 392 30.17 -36.86 11.83
N PRO A 393 28.94 -36.54 11.35
CA PRO A 393 28.52 -35.15 11.11
C PRO A 393 28.54 -34.27 12.37
N GLN A 394 28.38 -34.87 13.56
CA GLN A 394 28.37 -34.09 14.81
C GLN A 394 29.80 -33.65 15.18
N LYS A 395 30.78 -34.56 15.09
CA LYS A 395 32.21 -34.19 15.32
C LYS A 395 32.71 -33.25 14.24
N MET A 396 32.32 -33.43 12.98
CA MET A 396 32.62 -32.51 11.89
C MET A 396 32.13 -31.08 12.19
N SER A 397 30.87 -30.93 12.58
CA SER A 397 30.29 -29.61 12.91
C SER A 397 30.98 -28.95 14.11
N ARG A 398 31.30 -29.74 15.16
CA ARG A 398 32.05 -29.22 16.34
C ARG A 398 33.46 -28.75 15.94
N ALA A 399 34.20 -29.57 15.22
CA ALA A 399 35.55 -29.22 14.78
C ALA A 399 35.59 -28.00 13.87
N GLN A 400 34.62 -27.84 12.97
CA GLN A 400 34.44 -26.63 12.15
C GLN A 400 34.17 -25.40 13.02
N MET A 401 33.29 -25.52 14.01
CA MET A 401 32.97 -24.41 14.91
C MET A 401 34.17 -24.01 15.79
N GLU A 402 34.94 -24.97 16.26
CA GLU A 402 36.22 -24.74 16.98
C GLU A 402 37.24 -24.03 16.09
N LEU A 403 37.38 -24.47 14.84
CA LEU A 403 38.26 -23.80 13.87
C LEU A 403 37.85 -22.35 13.64
N TYR A 404 36.58 -22.08 13.41
CA TYR A 404 36.09 -20.71 13.24
C TYR A 404 36.36 -19.86 14.50
N LYS A 405 36.08 -20.41 15.68
CA LYS A 405 36.28 -19.71 16.96
C LYS A 405 37.74 -19.42 17.22
N SER A 406 38.63 -20.39 16.99
CA SER A 406 40.08 -20.24 17.20
C SER A 406 40.74 -19.26 16.20
N SER A 407 40.21 -19.18 14.98
CA SER A 407 40.67 -18.28 13.92
C SER A 407 40.03 -16.89 13.97
N GLY A 408 39.16 -16.60 14.95
CA GLY A 408 38.46 -15.33 15.05
C GLY A 408 37.52 -15.04 13.86
N ALA A 409 37.10 -16.09 13.14
CA ALA A 409 36.13 -16.00 12.05
C ALA A 409 34.73 -16.22 12.59
N ASN A 410 33.82 -15.26 12.34
CA ASN A 410 32.44 -15.38 12.80
C ASN A 410 31.57 -15.98 11.67
N PRO A 411 31.04 -17.22 11.80
CA PRO A 411 30.20 -17.81 10.78
C PRO A 411 28.86 -17.05 10.54
N MET A 412 28.42 -16.29 11.53
CA MET A 412 27.24 -15.42 11.37
C MET A 412 27.58 -14.11 10.64
N GLY A 413 28.85 -13.77 10.47
CA GLY A 413 29.26 -12.56 9.74
C GLY A 413 28.79 -12.55 8.30
N GLY A 414 28.68 -13.71 7.65
CA GLY A 414 28.23 -13.83 6.26
C GLY A 414 26.74 -13.53 6.02
N CYS A 415 25.87 -13.76 7.01
CA CYS A 415 24.42 -13.49 6.87
C CYS A 415 24.01 -12.11 7.46
N LEU A 416 24.89 -11.43 8.19
CA LEU A 416 24.61 -10.14 8.82
C LEU A 416 24.16 -9.05 7.83
N PRO A 417 24.75 -8.92 6.61
CA PRO A 417 24.25 -7.97 5.62
C PRO A 417 22.81 -8.22 5.25
N MET A 418 22.39 -9.47 5.09
CA MET A 418 21.03 -9.85 4.73
C MET A 418 20.04 -9.43 5.82
N LEU A 419 20.39 -9.63 7.10
CA LEU A 419 19.53 -9.24 8.23
C LEU A 419 19.33 -7.72 8.31
N ILE A 420 20.37 -6.93 8.05
CA ILE A 420 20.31 -5.46 8.07
C ILE A 420 19.60 -4.94 6.82
N GLN A 421 19.77 -5.63 5.70
CA GLN A 421 19.14 -5.29 4.43
C GLN A 421 17.64 -5.54 4.44
N MET A 422 17.12 -6.50 5.25
CA MET A 422 15.70 -6.85 5.27
C MET A 422 14.76 -5.68 5.61
N PRO A 423 15.00 -4.87 6.67
CA PRO A 423 14.18 -3.69 6.93
C PRO A 423 14.19 -2.68 5.77
N ILE A 424 15.36 -2.47 5.17
CA ILE A 424 15.50 -1.56 4.03
C ILE A 424 14.78 -2.15 2.81
N LEU A 425 14.93 -3.46 2.55
CA LEU A 425 14.26 -4.16 1.46
C LEU A 425 12.74 -3.99 1.55
N VAL A 426 12.14 -4.28 2.71
CA VAL A 426 10.69 -4.18 2.92
C VAL A 426 10.21 -2.74 2.73
N SER A 427 10.92 -1.76 3.32
CA SER A 427 10.53 -0.35 3.20
C SER A 427 10.68 0.18 1.77
N VAL A 428 11.80 -0.14 1.11
CA VAL A 428 12.05 0.26 -0.29
C VAL A 428 11.02 -0.40 -1.22
N PHE A 429 10.71 -1.69 -1.01
CA PHE A 429 9.68 -2.40 -1.78
C PHE A 429 8.31 -1.73 -1.66
N SER A 430 7.85 -1.45 -0.43
CA SER A 430 6.56 -0.77 -0.22
C SER A 430 6.53 0.60 -0.89
N ILE A 431 7.57 1.41 -0.71
CA ILE A 431 7.65 2.75 -1.29
C ILE A 431 7.59 2.70 -2.82
N PHE A 432 8.41 1.88 -3.47
CA PHE A 432 8.42 1.81 -4.95
C PHE A 432 7.14 1.20 -5.52
N ARG A 433 6.41 0.42 -4.73
CA ARG A 433 5.16 -0.20 -5.16
C ARG A 433 3.95 0.74 -5.03
N SER A 434 3.93 1.62 -4.02
CA SER A 434 2.74 2.38 -3.61
C SER A 434 2.88 3.91 -3.63
N LYS A 435 4.11 4.44 -3.68
CA LYS A 435 4.32 5.89 -3.68
C LYS A 435 3.94 6.49 -5.04
N ILE A 436 2.97 7.41 -5.02
CA ILE A 436 2.38 7.97 -6.25
C ILE A 436 3.39 8.73 -7.11
N GLU A 437 4.42 9.29 -6.53
CA GLU A 437 5.42 10.09 -7.24
C GLU A 437 6.31 9.25 -8.17
N PHE A 438 6.32 7.91 -8.03
CA PHE A 438 6.99 7.02 -8.99
C PHE A 438 6.10 6.65 -10.18
N ARG A 439 4.79 6.88 -10.06
CA ARG A 439 3.82 6.57 -11.08
C ARG A 439 4.02 7.47 -12.30
N GLY A 440 4.27 6.86 -13.48
CA GLY A 440 4.57 7.57 -14.70
C GLY A 440 5.89 8.35 -14.67
N ALA A 441 6.78 8.08 -13.69
CA ALA A 441 8.08 8.73 -13.62
C ALA A 441 9.08 8.09 -14.59
N PRO A 442 9.50 8.76 -15.67
CA PRO A 442 10.42 8.20 -16.65
C PRO A 442 11.86 8.22 -16.13
N PHE A 443 12.68 7.33 -16.70
CA PHE A 443 14.12 7.36 -16.46
C PHE A 443 14.87 7.41 -17.79
N PHE A 444 15.62 6.37 -18.15
CA PHE A 444 16.46 6.34 -19.34
C PHE A 444 16.13 5.15 -20.25
N GLY A 445 16.22 5.38 -21.56
CA GLY A 445 16.05 4.36 -22.58
C GLY A 445 14.60 3.91 -22.72
N TRP A 446 14.30 2.70 -22.29
CA TRP A 446 12.98 2.06 -22.40
C TRP A 446 12.15 2.14 -21.10
N ILE A 447 12.66 2.79 -20.07
CA ILE A 447 11.99 2.87 -18.75
C ILE A 447 11.16 4.14 -18.71
N ASP A 448 9.87 4.01 -19.04
CA ASP A 448 8.92 5.12 -19.09
C ASP A 448 8.21 5.34 -17.76
N ASP A 449 8.18 4.31 -16.90
CA ASP A 449 7.50 4.35 -15.60
C ASP A 449 8.25 3.49 -14.57
N LEU A 450 8.72 4.13 -13.49
CA LEU A 450 9.45 3.46 -12.41
C LEU A 450 8.55 2.65 -11.48
N SER A 451 7.23 2.81 -11.53
CA SER A 451 6.26 2.12 -10.67
C SER A 451 5.75 0.78 -11.23
N VAL A 452 6.13 0.45 -12.46
CA VAL A 452 5.76 -0.79 -13.16
C VAL A 452 7.01 -1.56 -13.63
N PRO A 453 6.91 -2.83 -14.04
CA PRO A 453 8.02 -3.55 -14.67
C PRO A 453 8.53 -2.86 -15.95
N ASP A 454 9.84 -2.95 -16.21
CA ASP A 454 10.52 -2.32 -17.36
C ASP A 454 10.35 -3.13 -18.67
N THR A 455 9.14 -3.40 -19.08
CA THR A 455 8.85 -4.23 -20.25
C THR A 455 9.29 -3.53 -21.53
N LEU A 456 10.37 -4.04 -22.16
CA LEU A 456 10.86 -3.54 -23.44
C LEU A 456 9.96 -3.97 -24.61
N THR A 457 9.50 -5.22 -24.59
CA THR A 457 8.64 -5.80 -25.61
C THR A 457 7.92 -7.03 -25.07
N GLU A 458 6.92 -7.50 -25.78
CA GLU A 458 6.22 -8.75 -25.49
C GLU A 458 6.51 -9.78 -26.58
N LEU A 459 6.98 -10.97 -26.20
CA LEU A 459 7.23 -12.08 -27.10
C LEU A 459 6.25 -13.21 -26.80
N GLY A 460 5.30 -13.45 -27.71
CA GLY A 460 4.28 -14.49 -27.52
C GLY A 460 3.39 -14.26 -26.29
N GLY A 461 3.13 -13.01 -25.91
CA GLY A 461 2.36 -12.67 -24.72
C GLY A 461 3.18 -12.69 -23.41
N PHE A 462 4.49 -12.97 -23.50
CA PHE A 462 5.39 -12.91 -22.33
C PHE A 462 6.17 -11.60 -22.35
N PRO A 463 6.09 -10.76 -21.27
CA PRO A 463 6.81 -9.50 -21.21
C PRO A 463 8.31 -9.74 -21.02
N ILE A 464 9.15 -9.03 -21.78
CA ILE A 464 10.60 -9.07 -21.67
C ILE A 464 11.07 -7.89 -20.84
N ASN A 465 11.44 -8.15 -19.57
CA ASN A 465 11.92 -7.17 -18.60
C ASN A 465 13.44 -7.30 -18.46
N ILE A 466 14.18 -6.22 -18.65
CA ILE A 466 15.64 -6.24 -18.70
C ILE A 466 16.25 -6.02 -17.31
N LEU A 467 15.75 -5.05 -16.54
CA LEU A 467 16.30 -4.72 -15.23
C LEU A 467 16.33 -5.90 -14.24
N PRO A 468 15.29 -6.76 -14.14
CA PRO A 468 15.36 -7.93 -13.27
C PRO A 468 16.48 -8.89 -13.66
N VAL A 469 16.75 -9.05 -14.97
CA VAL A 469 17.83 -9.90 -15.48
C VAL A 469 19.21 -9.31 -15.11
N LEU A 470 19.39 -8.00 -15.28
CA LEU A 470 20.60 -7.28 -14.87
C LEU A 470 20.80 -7.37 -13.35
N MET A 471 19.74 -7.13 -12.57
CA MET A 471 19.75 -7.25 -11.12
C MET A 471 20.11 -8.67 -10.69
N GLY A 472 19.45 -9.70 -11.23
CA GLY A 472 19.73 -11.10 -10.95
C GLY A 472 21.16 -11.50 -11.31
N SER A 473 21.70 -11.00 -12.43
CA SER A 473 23.09 -11.23 -12.86
C SER A 473 24.08 -10.62 -11.89
N THR A 474 23.87 -9.37 -11.44
CA THR A 474 24.75 -8.73 -10.44
C THR A 474 24.64 -9.41 -9.09
N MET A 475 23.44 -9.81 -8.67
CA MET A 475 23.23 -10.58 -7.44
C MET A 475 23.96 -11.93 -7.50
N PHE A 476 23.90 -12.64 -8.62
CA PHE A 476 24.61 -13.89 -8.82
C PHE A 476 26.13 -13.71 -8.73
N ILE A 477 26.69 -12.68 -9.39
CA ILE A 477 28.12 -12.36 -9.32
C ILE A 477 28.51 -12.06 -7.87
N GLN A 478 27.76 -11.24 -7.16
CA GLN A 478 28.02 -10.90 -5.77
C GLN A 478 28.00 -12.14 -4.86
N GLN A 479 27.00 -13.03 -5.00
CA GLN A 479 26.90 -14.26 -4.23
C GLN A 479 28.08 -15.20 -4.54
N LYS A 480 28.47 -15.32 -5.81
CA LYS A 480 29.64 -16.12 -6.20
C LYS A 480 30.95 -15.60 -5.57
N MET A 481 31.10 -14.27 -5.48
CA MET A 481 32.24 -13.64 -4.81
C MET A 481 32.24 -13.89 -3.29
N MET A 482 31.07 -14.05 -2.68
CA MET A 482 30.94 -14.33 -1.24
C MET A 482 31.02 -15.82 -0.90
N ALA A 483 30.78 -16.70 -1.84
CA ALA A 483 30.80 -18.14 -1.62
C ALA A 483 32.24 -18.62 -1.27
N ALA A 484 32.33 -19.63 -0.39
CA ALA A 484 33.61 -20.28 -0.13
C ALA A 484 34.10 -21.02 -1.39
N PRO A 485 35.41 -21.01 -1.71
CA PRO A 485 35.97 -21.69 -2.90
C PRO A 485 35.57 -23.17 -3.00
N ASN A 486 35.43 -23.83 -1.84
CA ASN A 486 35.12 -25.26 -1.69
C ASN A 486 33.72 -25.47 -1.11
N ALA A 487 32.77 -24.62 -1.49
CA ALA A 487 31.39 -24.79 -1.10
C ALA A 487 30.85 -26.16 -1.55
N ASP A 488 30.15 -26.87 -0.68
CA ASP A 488 29.55 -28.17 -0.98
C ASP A 488 28.53 -28.06 -2.13
N ALA A 489 28.29 -29.19 -2.80
CA ALA A 489 27.28 -29.24 -3.88
C ALA A 489 25.91 -28.71 -3.42
N ASN A 490 25.48 -29.04 -2.21
CA ASN A 490 24.23 -28.56 -1.64
C ASN A 490 24.20 -27.03 -1.46
N GLN A 491 25.32 -26.45 -1.02
CA GLN A 491 25.44 -25.00 -0.84
C GLN A 491 25.42 -24.25 -2.19
N LYS A 492 26.09 -24.81 -3.21
CA LYS A 492 26.03 -24.29 -4.60
C LYS A 492 24.62 -24.40 -5.17
N THR A 493 23.96 -25.56 -5.01
CA THR A 493 22.58 -25.75 -5.46
C THR A 493 21.63 -24.75 -4.78
N MET A 494 21.75 -24.56 -3.46
CA MET A 494 20.97 -23.55 -2.72
C MET A 494 21.17 -22.15 -3.30
N MET A 495 22.41 -21.76 -3.60
CA MET A 495 22.72 -20.47 -4.21
C MET A 495 22.03 -20.29 -5.58
N TYR A 496 22.07 -21.30 -6.45
CA TYR A 496 21.41 -21.24 -7.76
C TYR A 496 19.90 -21.17 -7.63
N VAL A 497 19.31 -22.03 -6.79
CA VAL A 497 17.85 -22.05 -6.56
C VAL A 497 17.39 -20.70 -6.00
N MET A 498 18.10 -20.15 -5.02
CA MET A 498 17.76 -18.87 -4.42
C MET A 498 17.86 -17.73 -5.43
N ASN A 499 18.87 -17.73 -6.30
CA ASN A 499 19.00 -16.73 -7.36
C ASN A 499 17.87 -16.81 -8.38
N ALA A 500 17.54 -18.03 -8.84
CA ALA A 500 16.41 -18.26 -9.74
C ALA A 500 15.10 -17.82 -9.12
N PHE A 501 14.89 -18.11 -7.83
CA PHE A 501 13.73 -17.67 -7.08
C PHE A 501 13.62 -16.14 -7.01
N PHE A 502 14.72 -15.45 -6.66
CA PHE A 502 14.72 -13.99 -6.62
C PHE A 502 14.51 -13.37 -8.01
N LEU A 503 15.13 -13.92 -9.05
CA LEU A 503 14.90 -13.48 -10.43
C LEU A 503 13.42 -13.59 -10.80
N PHE A 504 12.79 -14.72 -10.49
CA PHE A 504 11.36 -14.93 -10.73
C PHE A 504 10.50 -13.93 -9.93
N LEU A 505 10.81 -13.74 -8.66
CA LEU A 505 10.08 -12.82 -7.78
C LEU A 505 10.16 -11.38 -8.28
N PHE A 506 11.36 -10.90 -8.60
CA PHE A 506 11.61 -9.53 -9.01
C PHE A 506 11.22 -9.24 -10.46
N TYR A 507 10.91 -10.30 -11.24
CA TYR A 507 10.57 -10.14 -12.65
C TYR A 507 9.32 -9.29 -12.88
N SER A 508 8.36 -9.36 -11.96
CA SER A 508 7.10 -8.60 -11.99
C SER A 508 7.10 -7.35 -11.10
N PHE A 509 8.24 -7.04 -10.49
CA PHE A 509 8.34 -5.90 -9.58
C PHE A 509 8.62 -4.59 -10.32
N PRO A 510 8.29 -3.42 -9.70
CA PRO A 510 8.57 -2.11 -10.26
C PRO A 510 10.02 -1.94 -10.73
N SER A 511 10.19 -1.29 -11.89
CA SER A 511 11.50 -1.02 -12.47
C SER A 511 12.41 -0.19 -11.54
N GLY A 512 11.84 0.75 -10.80
CA GLY A 512 12.58 1.54 -9.80
C GLY A 512 13.22 0.68 -8.72
N LEU A 513 12.51 -0.36 -8.24
CA LEU A 513 13.06 -1.31 -7.26
C LEU A 513 14.19 -2.15 -7.86
N ASN A 514 14.01 -2.65 -9.07
CA ASN A 514 15.03 -3.41 -9.79
C ASN A 514 16.27 -2.55 -10.07
N LEU A 515 16.08 -1.29 -10.44
CA LEU A 515 17.15 -0.31 -10.65
C LEU A 515 17.95 -0.08 -9.35
N TYR A 516 17.25 0.14 -8.22
CA TYR A 516 17.88 0.29 -6.91
C TYR A 516 18.77 -0.91 -6.58
N TYR A 517 18.25 -2.15 -6.69
CA TYR A 517 19.02 -3.35 -6.36
C TYR A 517 20.13 -3.64 -7.35
N PHE A 518 19.93 -3.38 -8.63
CA PHE A 518 20.98 -3.48 -9.64
C PHE A 518 22.16 -2.59 -9.27
N VAL A 519 21.92 -1.30 -9.02
CA VAL A 519 22.96 -0.33 -8.65
C VAL A 519 23.59 -0.69 -7.31
N PHE A 520 22.81 -1.04 -6.30
CA PHE A 520 23.32 -1.42 -4.98
C PHE A 520 24.22 -2.66 -5.05
N ASN A 521 23.85 -3.68 -5.82
CA ASN A 521 24.65 -4.89 -6.02
C ASN A 521 25.93 -4.56 -6.80
N LEU A 522 25.85 -3.74 -7.84
CA LEU A 522 27.02 -3.29 -8.61
C LEU A 522 28.03 -2.56 -7.71
N LEU A 523 27.57 -1.62 -6.88
CA LEU A 523 28.40 -0.93 -5.90
C LEU A 523 29.00 -1.91 -4.86
N SER A 524 28.26 -2.95 -4.49
CA SER A 524 28.75 -3.99 -3.58
C SER A 524 29.87 -4.83 -4.20
N ILE A 525 29.73 -5.17 -5.48
CA ILE A 525 30.77 -5.89 -6.25
C ILE A 525 32.04 -5.04 -6.32
N ILE A 526 31.90 -3.75 -6.67
CA ILE A 526 33.03 -2.80 -6.73
C ILE A 526 33.72 -2.68 -5.35
N GLN A 527 32.93 -2.48 -4.29
CA GLN A 527 33.44 -2.39 -2.92
C GLN A 527 34.22 -3.65 -2.54
N GLN A 528 33.65 -4.83 -2.78
CA GLN A 528 34.26 -6.10 -2.42
C GLN A 528 35.53 -6.37 -3.22
N LYS A 529 35.57 -5.98 -4.48
CA LYS A 529 36.73 -6.21 -5.35
C LYS A 529 37.90 -5.26 -5.05
N TYR A 530 37.61 -3.96 -4.84
CA TYR A 530 38.66 -2.93 -4.81
C TYR A 530 38.97 -2.36 -3.42
N MET A 531 38.01 -2.37 -2.51
CA MET A 531 38.17 -1.71 -1.20
C MET A 531 38.56 -2.67 -0.07
N ILE A 532 38.46 -3.97 -0.29
CA ILE A 532 38.74 -4.96 0.74
C ILE A 532 40.01 -5.77 0.34
N PRO A 533 41.14 -5.65 1.09
CA PRO A 533 42.38 -6.35 0.78
C PRO A 533 42.22 -7.87 0.76
N ASN A 534 42.97 -8.56 -0.10
CA ASN A 534 42.98 -10.01 -0.12
C ASN A 534 43.70 -10.53 1.14
N PRO A 535 43.18 -11.56 1.83
CA PRO A 535 43.79 -12.09 3.04
C PRO A 535 45.21 -12.69 2.79
N VAL A 536 45.51 -13.06 1.56
CA VAL A 536 46.82 -13.60 1.15
C VAL A 536 47.92 -12.52 1.13
N GLU A 537 47.58 -11.26 0.90
CA GLU A 537 48.51 -10.13 0.92
C GLU A 537 48.75 -9.58 2.34
N ALA A 538 47.87 -9.88 3.27
CA ALA A 538 47.95 -9.41 4.65
C ALA A 538 48.82 -10.31 5.58
N GLY A 539 49.65 -11.17 5.05
CA GLY A 539 50.81 -11.81 5.75
C GLY A 539 50.62 -12.30 7.18
N SER A 540 49.43 -12.74 7.59
CA SER A 540 49.19 -13.19 8.97
C SER A 540 48.31 -14.43 9.06
N VAL A 541 48.81 -15.53 8.60
CA VAL A 541 48.45 -16.81 9.20
C VAL A 541 49.24 -16.90 10.52
N VAL A 542 48.63 -16.52 11.62
CA VAL A 542 49.19 -16.77 12.96
C VAL A 542 49.34 -18.28 13.11
N PRO A 543 50.56 -18.82 13.34
CA PRO A 543 50.71 -20.25 13.52
C PRO A 543 49.97 -20.67 14.80
N LEU A 544 49.21 -21.73 14.69
CA LEU A 544 48.59 -22.41 15.81
C LEU A 544 49.68 -22.71 16.87
N LYS A 545 49.63 -22.04 18.03
CA LYS A 545 50.33 -22.53 19.21
C LYS A 545 49.77 -23.91 19.54
N LYS A 546 50.70 -24.89 19.57
CA LYS A 546 50.47 -26.26 20.01
C LYS A 546 49.94 -26.33 21.43
#